data_f0d854ae9778565d28f7dae9fc3aa8dd
#
_entry.id   f0d854ae9778565d28f7dae9fc3aa8dd
#
_cell.length_a   1.000
_cell.length_b   1.000
_cell.length_c   1.000
_cell.angle_alpha   90.00
_cell.angle_beta   90.00
_cell.angle_gamma   90.00
#
_symmetry.space_group_name_H-M   'P 1'
#
loop_
_entity.id
_entity.type
_entity.pdbx_description
1 polymer ?
#
loop_
_entity_poly.entity_id
_entity_poly.type
_entity_poly.pdbx_seq_one_letter_code
_entity_poly.pdbx_strand_id
1 'polypeptide(L)'
;RIIDLGTTDQEYKGVKSKKTRVHITFEVTEALDPDSNTSKMEDGRPFAVSKTYTASLFEAAALRKDLESWRGKSFTEEELGGFDISKLLGCTARIEVGHTAPTENSLGGNPKILNLQRPDGGIQVVETHNEKQSFDLDVYLDDFRGKQSADSKAMCDIFDSLPPWQQEDIESSYEYKTAVGESDGPSESENLAALNEQAAAEMNTPGFDDDENKKGLTDDDIPF
;
A
#
# COMPACT_ATOMS: atom_id res chain seq x y z
N ARG A 1 -1.06 -1.75 -9.87
CA ARG A 1 0.37 -1.47 -9.69
C ARG A 1 0.73 -1.50 -8.23
N ILE A 2 1.87 -2.06 -7.90
CA ILE A 2 2.41 -2.10 -6.54
C ILE A 2 3.84 -1.58 -6.61
N ILE A 3 4.16 -0.52 -5.85
CA ILE A 3 5.46 0.15 -5.88
C ILE A 3 6.03 0.17 -4.46
N ASP A 4 7.18 -0.46 -4.26
CA ASP A 4 7.98 -0.30 -3.06
C ASP A 4 8.70 1.05 -3.10
N LEU A 5 8.41 1.92 -2.14
CA LEU A 5 8.98 3.26 -2.03
C LEU A 5 10.20 3.31 -1.11
N GLY A 6 10.56 2.19 -0.49
CA GLY A 6 11.64 2.11 0.49
C GLY A 6 11.34 2.80 1.81
N THR A 7 12.38 2.93 2.62
CA THR A 7 12.31 3.46 3.99
C THR A 7 12.73 4.93 4.02
N THR A 8 11.90 5.76 4.61
CA THR A 8 12.17 7.20 4.81
C THR A 8 11.85 7.62 6.23
N ASP A 9 12.45 8.75 6.66
CA ASP A 9 12.05 9.39 7.92
C ASP A 9 10.65 9.99 7.77
N GLN A 10 9.80 9.67 8.72
CA GLN A 10 8.47 10.27 8.86
C GLN A 10 8.38 10.96 10.22
N GLU A 11 7.86 12.18 10.22
CA GLU A 11 7.61 12.91 11.46
C GLU A 11 6.11 13.00 11.73
N TYR A 12 5.70 12.53 12.90
CA TYR A 12 4.32 12.65 13.37
C TYR A 12 4.30 13.22 14.77
N LYS A 13 3.65 14.37 14.96
CA LYS A 13 3.57 15.08 16.24
C LYS A 13 4.94 15.34 16.90
N GLY A 14 5.96 15.67 16.10
CA GLY A 14 7.31 15.92 16.56
C GLY A 14 8.16 14.66 16.84
N VAL A 15 7.61 13.47 16.63
CA VAL A 15 8.35 12.21 16.76
C VAL A 15 8.76 11.73 15.38
N LYS A 16 10.07 11.60 15.17
CA LYS A 16 10.64 11.01 13.93
C LYS A 16 10.68 9.51 14.04
N SER A 17 10.25 8.84 13.01
CA SER A 17 10.33 7.38 12.88
C SER A 17 10.64 6.99 11.45
N LYS A 18 11.39 5.92 11.27
CA LYS A 18 11.66 5.33 9.95
C LYS A 18 10.48 4.48 9.55
N LYS A 19 9.98 4.65 8.32
CA LYS A 19 8.86 3.84 7.80
C LYS A 19 9.17 3.39 6.39
N THR A 20 9.11 2.08 6.18
CA THR A 20 9.07 1.49 4.84
C THR A 20 7.66 1.68 4.28
N ARG A 21 7.55 2.15 3.04
CA ARG A 21 6.26 2.47 2.42
C ARG A 21 6.04 1.68 1.15
N VAL A 22 4.81 1.30 0.92
CA VAL A 22 4.34 0.69 -0.32
C VAL A 22 3.16 1.47 -0.88
N HIS A 23 3.19 1.73 -2.19
CA HIS A 23 2.11 2.42 -2.90
C HIS A 23 1.35 1.45 -3.78
N ILE A 24 0.04 1.33 -3.53
CA ILE A 24 -0.84 0.44 -4.27
C ILE A 24 -1.83 1.26 -5.09
N THR A 25 -1.86 1.02 -6.40
CA THR A 25 -2.79 1.65 -7.33
C THR A 25 -3.78 0.62 -7.87
N PHE A 26 -5.05 0.96 -7.81
CA PHE A 26 -6.17 0.17 -8.33
C PHE A 26 -6.71 0.85 -9.58
N GLU A 27 -7.01 0.05 -10.58
CA GLU A 27 -7.76 0.47 -11.76
C GLU A 27 -9.25 0.26 -11.49
N VAL A 28 -10.05 1.30 -11.74
CA VAL A 28 -11.51 1.23 -11.56
C VAL A 28 -12.13 0.62 -12.81
N THR A 29 -12.53 -0.63 -12.72
CA THR A 29 -13.13 -1.38 -13.84
C THR A 29 -14.63 -1.15 -13.95
N GLU A 30 -15.31 -0.93 -12.81
CA GLU A 30 -16.76 -0.74 -12.71
C GLU A 30 -17.08 0.25 -11.59
N ALA A 31 -18.00 1.17 -11.83
CA ALA A 31 -18.57 2.03 -10.80
C ALA A 31 -19.90 1.44 -10.35
N LEU A 32 -20.02 1.14 -9.05
CA LEU A 32 -21.21 0.53 -8.45
C LEU A 32 -22.24 1.58 -7.97
N ASP A 33 -21.86 2.85 -7.95
CA ASP A 33 -22.77 3.94 -7.60
C ASP A 33 -23.67 4.27 -8.78
N PRO A 34 -25.01 4.21 -8.65
CA PRO A 34 -25.96 4.53 -9.71
C PRO A 34 -25.84 5.98 -10.23
N ASP A 35 -25.38 6.90 -9.37
CA ASP A 35 -25.19 8.31 -9.71
C ASP A 35 -23.81 8.57 -10.32
N SER A 36 -22.88 7.63 -10.20
CA SER A 36 -21.54 7.67 -10.79
C SER A 36 -21.57 7.05 -12.19
N ASN A 37 -21.82 7.86 -13.18
CA ASN A 37 -22.08 7.38 -14.54
C ASN A 37 -20.88 6.85 -15.31
N THR A 38 -19.64 6.92 -14.76
CA THR A 38 -18.47 6.49 -15.52
C THR A 38 -17.37 5.91 -14.65
N SER A 39 -16.88 4.72 -15.02
CA SER A 39 -15.60 4.16 -14.54
C SER A 39 -14.42 4.61 -15.42
N LYS A 40 -14.68 5.45 -16.43
CA LYS A 40 -13.68 5.84 -17.44
C LYS A 40 -13.63 7.35 -17.62
N MET A 41 -12.45 7.83 -17.96
CA MET A 41 -12.20 9.21 -18.40
C MET A 41 -12.83 9.45 -19.78
N GLU A 42 -12.92 10.72 -20.19
CA GLU A 42 -13.45 11.10 -21.52
C GLU A 42 -12.68 10.46 -22.70
N ASP A 43 -11.39 10.18 -22.49
CA ASP A 43 -10.53 9.52 -23.49
C ASP A 43 -10.63 7.99 -23.48
N GLY A 44 -11.52 7.42 -22.66
CA GLY A 44 -11.78 5.98 -22.56
C GLY A 44 -10.85 5.22 -21.61
N ARG A 45 -9.85 5.87 -21.02
CA ARG A 45 -9.00 5.24 -20.00
C ARG A 45 -9.77 5.05 -18.70
N PRO A 46 -9.54 3.96 -17.96
CA PRO A 46 -10.14 3.77 -16.65
C PRO A 46 -9.60 4.79 -15.64
N PHE A 47 -10.43 5.16 -14.68
CA PHE A 47 -9.94 5.88 -13.51
C PHE A 47 -9.00 4.99 -12.68
N ALA A 48 -8.09 5.62 -11.99
CA ALA A 48 -7.22 4.95 -11.03
C ALA A 48 -7.31 5.64 -9.68
N VAL A 49 -7.28 4.84 -8.62
CA VAL A 49 -7.23 5.34 -7.25
C VAL A 49 -6.13 4.60 -6.50
N SER A 50 -5.41 5.29 -5.64
CA SER A 50 -4.26 4.72 -4.97
C SER A 50 -4.23 5.04 -3.49
N LYS A 51 -3.45 4.24 -2.76
CA LYS A 51 -3.18 4.44 -1.34
C LYS A 51 -1.75 4.04 -1.01
N THR A 52 -1.07 4.88 -0.25
CA THR A 52 0.24 4.56 0.30
C THR A 52 0.06 4.03 1.72
N TYR A 53 0.75 2.95 2.01
CA TYR A 53 0.76 2.28 3.31
C TYR A 53 2.17 2.25 3.88
N THR A 54 2.27 2.20 5.21
CA THR A 54 3.45 1.63 5.85
C THR A 54 3.46 0.13 5.55
N ALA A 55 4.60 -0.40 5.08
CA ALA A 55 4.76 -1.82 4.74
C ALA A 55 4.87 -2.67 6.02
N SER A 56 3.80 -2.76 6.77
CA SER A 56 3.72 -3.47 8.05
C SER A 56 2.47 -4.35 8.09
N LEU A 57 2.63 -5.59 8.55
CA LEU A 57 1.52 -6.51 8.84
C LEU A 57 1.24 -6.63 10.34
N PHE A 58 1.71 -5.66 11.12
CA PHE A 58 1.38 -5.59 12.53
C PHE A 58 -0.13 -5.41 12.73
N GLU A 59 -0.69 -5.89 13.86
CA GLU A 59 -2.14 -5.95 14.09
C GLU A 59 -2.86 -4.60 13.92
N ALA A 60 -2.24 -3.52 14.38
CA ALA A 60 -2.80 -2.17 14.25
C ALA A 60 -2.57 -1.52 12.88
N ALA A 61 -1.69 -2.09 12.03
CA ALA A 61 -1.29 -1.49 10.77
C ALA A 61 -2.44 -1.39 9.76
N ALA A 62 -2.56 -0.25 9.11
CA ALA A 62 -3.60 -0.01 8.11
C ALA A 62 -3.52 -0.99 6.93
N LEU A 63 -2.30 -1.35 6.49
CA LEU A 63 -2.11 -2.33 5.43
C LEU A 63 -2.72 -3.68 5.80
N ARG A 64 -2.43 -4.20 7.02
CA ARG A 64 -2.99 -5.48 7.47
C ARG A 64 -4.51 -5.45 7.52
N LYS A 65 -5.11 -4.42 8.11
CA LYS A 65 -6.56 -4.27 8.22
C LYS A 65 -7.24 -4.25 6.85
N ASP A 66 -6.70 -3.47 5.92
CA ASP A 66 -7.25 -3.39 4.57
C ASP A 66 -7.08 -4.72 3.82
N LEU A 67 -5.94 -5.41 3.98
CA LEU A 67 -5.72 -6.73 3.36
C LEU A 67 -6.64 -7.81 3.95
N GLU A 68 -6.85 -7.84 5.26
CA GLU A 68 -7.77 -8.77 5.91
C GLU A 68 -9.22 -8.54 5.46
N SER A 69 -9.64 -7.27 5.38
CA SER A 69 -10.96 -6.89 4.85
C SER A 69 -11.12 -7.30 3.38
N TRP A 70 -10.10 -7.06 2.54
CA TRP A 70 -10.10 -7.45 1.13
C TRP A 70 -10.13 -8.96 0.96
N ARG A 71 -9.32 -9.70 1.72
CA ARG A 71 -9.29 -11.17 1.68
C ARG A 71 -10.56 -11.79 2.29
N GLY A 72 -11.24 -11.09 3.19
CA GLY A 72 -12.35 -11.59 4.00
C GLY A 72 -11.92 -12.65 5.02
N LYS A 73 -10.63 -12.65 5.42
CA LYS A 73 -10.06 -13.52 6.45
C LYS A 73 -8.81 -12.90 7.06
N SER A 74 -8.56 -13.21 8.32
CA SER A 74 -7.34 -12.82 9.03
C SER A 74 -6.09 -13.54 8.50
N PHE A 75 -4.93 -12.96 8.76
CA PHE A 75 -3.65 -13.60 8.49
C PHE A 75 -3.37 -14.70 9.49
N THR A 76 -2.80 -15.81 9.03
CA THR A 76 -2.18 -16.81 9.90
C THR A 76 -0.78 -16.39 10.31
N GLU A 77 -0.23 -17.00 11.36
CA GLU A 77 1.16 -16.72 11.79
C GLU A 77 2.18 -17.00 10.69
N GLU A 78 1.96 -18.04 9.90
CA GLU A 78 2.82 -18.37 8.75
C GLU A 78 2.77 -17.28 7.67
N GLU A 79 1.57 -16.77 7.36
CA GLU A 79 1.40 -15.69 6.38
C GLU A 79 2.01 -14.37 6.88
N LEU A 80 1.97 -14.09 8.19
CA LEU A 80 2.59 -12.91 8.79
C LEU A 80 4.13 -12.93 8.66
N GLY A 81 4.73 -14.11 8.63
CA GLY A 81 6.18 -14.28 8.46
C GLY A 81 6.70 -14.05 7.05
N GLY A 82 5.84 -13.93 6.03
CA GLY A 82 6.30 -13.81 4.64
C GLY A 82 5.16 -13.63 3.61
N PHE A 83 4.32 -12.63 3.81
CA PHE A 83 3.27 -12.32 2.83
C PHE A 83 3.84 -11.56 1.62
N ASP A 84 3.80 -12.20 0.47
CA ASP A 84 4.18 -11.60 -0.79
C ASP A 84 3.03 -10.75 -1.36
N ILE A 85 3.18 -9.44 -1.27
CA ILE A 85 2.17 -8.46 -1.73
C ILE A 85 2.00 -8.48 -3.26
N SER A 86 2.99 -8.93 -4.02
CA SER A 86 2.91 -9.00 -5.48
C SER A 86 1.80 -9.94 -5.97
N LYS A 87 1.41 -10.91 -5.15
CA LYS A 87 0.28 -11.82 -5.41
C LYS A 87 -1.08 -11.11 -5.53
N LEU A 88 -1.17 -9.88 -5.11
CA LEU A 88 -2.39 -9.07 -5.23
C LEU A 88 -2.56 -8.45 -6.63
N LEU A 89 -1.53 -8.51 -7.47
CA LEU A 89 -1.61 -7.94 -8.83
C LEU A 89 -2.72 -8.58 -9.66
N GLY A 90 -3.63 -7.73 -10.16
CA GLY A 90 -4.78 -8.14 -10.94
C GLY A 90 -5.94 -8.75 -10.14
N CYS A 91 -5.81 -8.86 -8.81
CA CYS A 91 -6.92 -9.28 -7.96
C CYS A 91 -7.99 -8.19 -7.87
N THR A 92 -9.26 -8.60 -7.98
CA THR A 92 -10.39 -7.69 -7.83
C THR A 92 -10.60 -7.29 -6.38
N ALA A 93 -11.02 -6.04 -6.18
CA ALA A 93 -11.37 -5.48 -4.86
C ALA A 93 -12.63 -4.63 -4.98
N ARG A 94 -13.42 -4.55 -3.91
CA ARG A 94 -14.47 -3.53 -3.76
C ARG A 94 -13.89 -2.35 -3.00
N ILE A 95 -13.96 -1.17 -3.59
CA ILE A 95 -13.33 0.03 -3.04
C ILE A 95 -14.40 1.10 -2.84
N GLU A 96 -14.45 1.65 -1.63
CA GLU A 96 -15.19 2.86 -1.35
C GLU A 96 -14.26 4.05 -1.52
N VAL A 97 -14.63 4.97 -2.43
CA VAL A 97 -13.85 6.16 -2.74
C VAL A 97 -14.55 7.39 -2.19
N GLY A 98 -13.85 8.15 -1.38
CA GLY A 98 -14.26 9.49 -0.98
C GLY A 98 -13.30 10.54 -1.54
N HIS A 99 -13.44 11.77 -1.09
CA HIS A 99 -12.57 12.88 -1.47
C HIS A 99 -12.01 13.57 -0.24
N THR A 100 -10.81 14.09 -0.35
CA THR A 100 -10.24 14.98 0.68
C THR A 100 -10.97 16.32 0.67
N ALA A 101 -10.75 17.13 1.69
CA ALA A 101 -11.20 18.52 1.63
C ALA A 101 -10.61 19.24 0.41
N PRO A 102 -11.35 20.16 -0.22
CA PRO A 102 -10.84 20.97 -1.32
C PRO A 102 -9.59 21.75 -0.90
N THR A 103 -8.66 21.90 -1.84
CA THR A 103 -7.46 22.74 -1.69
C THR A 103 -7.39 23.72 -2.86
N GLU A 104 -6.50 24.72 -2.77
CA GLU A 104 -6.30 25.68 -3.87
C GLU A 104 -5.98 24.99 -5.21
N ASN A 105 -5.27 23.86 -5.16
CA ASN A 105 -4.86 23.10 -6.35
C ASN A 105 -5.86 21.99 -6.74
N SER A 106 -6.88 21.73 -5.92
CA SER A 106 -7.89 20.70 -6.17
C SER A 106 -9.23 21.11 -5.55
N LEU A 107 -10.03 21.87 -6.31
CA LEU A 107 -11.32 22.40 -5.86
C LEU A 107 -12.35 21.31 -5.54
N GLY A 108 -12.24 20.12 -6.14
CA GLY A 108 -13.07 18.96 -5.85
C GLY A 108 -12.50 18.03 -4.76
N GLY A 109 -11.32 18.34 -4.23
CA GLY A 109 -10.55 17.42 -3.40
C GLY A 109 -9.88 16.31 -4.23
N ASN A 110 -9.01 15.53 -3.60
CA ASN A 110 -8.35 14.39 -4.25
C ASN A 110 -9.07 13.09 -3.88
N PRO A 111 -9.20 12.13 -4.80
CA PRO A 111 -9.80 10.84 -4.50
C PRO A 111 -9.00 10.12 -3.41
N LYS A 112 -9.71 9.50 -2.48
CA LYS A 112 -9.13 8.78 -1.34
C LYS A 112 -9.87 7.47 -1.14
N ILE A 113 -9.12 6.38 -0.99
CA ILE A 113 -9.69 5.09 -0.58
C ILE A 113 -10.08 5.19 0.90
N LEU A 114 -11.37 5.08 1.17
CA LEU A 114 -11.94 5.06 2.51
C LEU A 114 -11.96 3.63 3.06
N ASN A 115 -12.36 2.68 2.21
CA ASN A 115 -12.52 1.30 2.59
C ASN A 115 -12.13 0.37 1.43
N LEU A 116 -11.53 -0.77 1.78
CA LEU A 116 -11.13 -1.81 0.84
C LEU A 116 -11.75 -3.12 1.31
N GLN A 117 -12.57 -3.75 0.49
CA GLN A 117 -13.37 -4.90 0.89
C GLN A 117 -13.29 -6.03 -0.13
N ARG A 118 -13.69 -7.23 0.31
CA ARG A 118 -13.87 -8.35 -0.57
C ARG A 118 -15.04 -8.09 -1.53
N PRO A 119 -14.89 -8.31 -2.84
CA PRO A 119 -16.00 -8.17 -3.79
C PRO A 119 -17.06 -9.25 -3.57
N ASP A 120 -18.32 -8.92 -3.87
CA ASP A 120 -19.48 -9.82 -3.65
C ASP A 120 -19.34 -11.17 -4.39
N GLY A 121 -18.72 -11.17 -5.59
CA GLY A 121 -18.40 -12.39 -6.35
C GLY A 121 -17.14 -13.14 -5.89
N GLY A 122 -16.52 -12.71 -4.78
CA GLY A 122 -15.20 -13.18 -4.35
C GLY A 122 -14.06 -12.56 -5.14
N ILE A 123 -12.83 -12.77 -4.68
CA ILE A 123 -11.63 -12.28 -5.35
C ILE A 123 -11.40 -13.07 -6.63
N GLN A 124 -11.24 -12.37 -7.73
CA GLN A 124 -10.91 -12.91 -9.05
C GLN A 124 -9.65 -12.24 -9.56
N VAL A 125 -8.89 -12.92 -10.41
CA VAL A 125 -7.79 -12.33 -11.17
C VAL A 125 -8.34 -11.96 -12.54
N VAL A 126 -8.27 -10.67 -12.87
CA VAL A 126 -8.83 -10.13 -14.11
C VAL A 126 -7.75 -9.50 -14.98
N GLU A 127 -8.01 -9.39 -16.27
CA GLU A 127 -7.21 -8.56 -17.17
C GLU A 127 -7.54 -7.10 -16.91
N THR A 128 -6.50 -6.27 -16.89
CA THR A 128 -6.58 -4.82 -16.66
C THR A 128 -6.30 -4.07 -17.96
N HIS A 129 -6.80 -2.84 -18.08
CA HIS A 129 -6.47 -1.99 -19.22
C HIS A 129 -4.99 -1.57 -19.19
N ASN A 130 -4.50 -1.22 -18.01
CA ASN A 130 -3.09 -0.91 -17.82
C ASN A 130 -2.30 -2.16 -17.47
N GLU A 131 -1.03 -2.17 -17.83
CA GLU A 131 -0.13 -3.27 -17.49
C GLU A 131 -0.02 -3.45 -15.98
N LYS A 132 -0.03 -4.72 -15.55
CA LYS A 132 0.20 -5.10 -14.15
C LYS A 132 1.68 -4.97 -13.83
N GLN A 133 2.04 -4.04 -12.99
CA GLN A 133 3.43 -3.75 -12.64
C GLN A 133 3.66 -3.88 -11.14
N SER A 134 4.75 -4.56 -10.77
CA SER A 134 5.32 -4.56 -9.42
C SER A 134 6.74 -4.04 -9.49
N PHE A 135 7.02 -3.01 -8.71
CA PHE A 135 8.37 -2.46 -8.55
C PHE A 135 8.91 -2.93 -7.20
N ASP A 136 10.00 -3.66 -7.27
CA ASP A 136 10.76 -4.14 -6.13
C ASP A 136 12.05 -3.32 -6.02
N LEU A 137 12.18 -2.56 -4.93
CA LEU A 137 13.30 -1.66 -4.73
C LEU A 137 14.63 -2.40 -4.61
N ASP A 138 14.67 -3.53 -3.93
CA ASP A 138 15.92 -4.28 -3.75
C ASP A 138 16.43 -4.85 -5.09
N VAL A 139 15.52 -5.36 -5.92
CA VAL A 139 15.87 -5.82 -7.27
C VAL A 139 16.33 -4.67 -8.16
N TYR A 140 15.69 -3.50 -8.05
CA TYR A 140 16.13 -2.28 -8.75
C TYR A 140 17.56 -1.89 -8.35
N LEU A 141 17.83 -1.89 -7.05
CA LEU A 141 19.13 -1.49 -6.51
C LEU A 141 20.26 -2.49 -6.81
N ASP A 142 19.96 -3.70 -7.21
CA ASP A 142 20.96 -4.66 -7.65
C ASP A 142 21.76 -4.18 -8.87
N ASP A 143 21.17 -3.33 -9.71
CA ASP A 143 21.88 -2.69 -10.83
C ASP A 143 23.02 -1.78 -10.31
N PHE A 144 22.77 -0.96 -9.29
CA PHE A 144 23.74 -0.09 -8.65
C PHE A 144 24.80 -0.87 -7.84
N ARG A 145 24.44 -2.03 -7.34
CA ARG A 145 25.33 -2.94 -6.60
C ARG A 145 26.20 -3.82 -7.52
N GLY A 146 26.10 -3.63 -8.85
CA GLY A 146 26.85 -4.38 -9.85
C GLY A 146 26.35 -5.81 -10.09
N LYS A 147 25.12 -6.11 -9.67
CA LYS A 147 24.44 -7.40 -9.85
C LYS A 147 23.39 -7.31 -10.96
N GLN A 148 23.82 -6.85 -12.14
CA GLN A 148 22.91 -6.67 -13.28
C GLN A 148 22.25 -7.97 -13.71
N SER A 149 20.93 -7.94 -13.86
CA SER A 149 20.09 -9.05 -14.30
C SER A 149 19.00 -8.56 -15.26
N ALA A 150 18.27 -9.47 -15.89
CA ALA A 150 17.09 -9.12 -16.67
C ALA A 150 16.01 -8.48 -15.79
N ASP A 151 15.90 -8.94 -14.54
CA ASP A 151 14.91 -8.44 -13.59
C ASP A 151 15.28 -7.04 -13.10
N SER A 152 16.55 -6.74 -12.77
CA SER A 152 16.97 -5.40 -12.38
C SER A 152 16.77 -4.39 -13.51
N LYS A 153 17.05 -4.79 -14.76
CA LYS A 153 16.78 -3.95 -15.94
C LYS A 153 15.28 -3.66 -16.11
N ALA A 154 14.43 -4.67 -15.93
CA ALA A 154 12.99 -4.46 -15.97
C ALA A 154 12.51 -3.48 -14.88
N MET A 155 13.12 -3.52 -13.67
CA MET A 155 12.85 -2.54 -12.63
C MET A 155 13.29 -1.12 -13.02
N CYS A 156 14.42 -0.96 -13.73
CA CYS A 156 14.83 0.34 -14.27
C CYS A 156 13.79 0.89 -15.26
N ASP A 157 13.30 0.07 -16.18
CA ASP A 157 12.26 0.47 -17.13
C ASP A 157 10.95 0.88 -16.40
N ILE A 158 10.59 0.18 -15.34
CA ILE A 158 9.44 0.55 -14.50
C ILE A 158 9.71 1.87 -13.80
N PHE A 159 10.87 2.04 -13.14
CA PHE A 159 11.26 3.28 -12.45
C PHE A 159 11.15 4.50 -13.37
N ASP A 160 11.70 4.42 -14.58
CA ASP A 160 11.65 5.50 -15.58
C ASP A 160 10.21 5.85 -16.00
N SER A 161 9.28 4.92 -15.88
CA SER A 161 7.85 5.11 -16.17
C SER A 161 7.06 5.71 -15.01
N LEU A 162 7.64 5.80 -13.80
CA LEU A 162 6.96 6.31 -12.61
C LEU A 162 6.78 7.83 -12.68
N PRO A 163 5.73 8.38 -12.07
CA PRO A 163 5.59 9.82 -11.89
C PRO A 163 6.77 10.40 -11.08
N PRO A 164 7.19 11.65 -11.35
CA PRO A 164 8.34 12.26 -10.66
C PRO A 164 8.30 12.18 -9.14
N TRP A 165 7.14 12.34 -8.52
CA TRP A 165 7.01 12.28 -7.07
C TRP A 165 7.27 10.87 -6.49
N GLN A 166 7.01 9.79 -7.26
CA GLN A 166 7.37 8.42 -6.83
C GLN A 166 8.86 8.17 -6.98
N GLN A 167 9.46 8.67 -8.06
CA GLN A 167 10.92 8.62 -8.25
C GLN A 167 11.63 9.36 -7.10
N GLU A 168 11.20 10.58 -6.77
CA GLU A 168 11.72 11.36 -5.64
C GLU A 168 11.56 10.64 -4.29
N ASP A 169 10.42 10.00 -4.06
CA ASP A 169 10.17 9.19 -2.86
C ASP A 169 11.17 8.02 -2.77
N ILE A 170 11.39 7.29 -3.88
CA ILE A 170 12.34 6.18 -3.95
C ILE A 170 13.77 6.68 -3.76
N GLU A 171 14.19 7.74 -4.45
CA GLU A 171 15.53 8.35 -4.35
C GLU A 171 15.82 8.92 -2.95
N SER A 172 14.77 9.33 -2.23
CA SER A 172 14.90 9.79 -0.85
C SER A 172 15.06 8.67 0.17
N SER A 173 14.83 7.41 -0.23
CA SER A 173 14.90 6.25 0.66
C SER A 173 16.33 5.96 1.14
N TYR A 174 16.42 5.34 2.31
CA TYR A 174 17.73 4.93 2.87
C TYR A 174 18.42 3.88 2.00
N GLU A 175 17.64 2.96 1.45
CA GLU A 175 18.11 1.87 0.60
C GLU A 175 18.77 2.44 -0.68
N TYR A 176 18.11 3.39 -1.34
CA TYR A 176 18.64 4.05 -2.54
C TYR A 176 19.91 4.85 -2.23
N LYS A 177 19.86 5.73 -1.22
CA LYS A 177 21.02 6.55 -0.81
C LYS A 177 22.22 5.70 -0.44
N THR A 178 22.01 4.58 0.21
CA THR A 178 23.06 3.63 0.53
C THR A 178 23.65 2.99 -0.73
N ALA A 179 22.81 2.59 -1.67
CA ALA A 179 23.28 1.96 -2.91
C ALA A 179 24.07 2.91 -3.82
N VAL A 180 23.71 4.19 -3.85
CA VAL A 180 24.46 5.22 -4.63
C VAL A 180 25.64 5.85 -3.86
N GLY A 181 25.85 5.47 -2.60
CA GLY A 181 26.97 5.94 -1.77
C GLY A 181 26.79 7.34 -1.18
N GLU A 182 25.54 7.83 -1.10
CA GLU A 182 25.23 9.17 -0.57
C GLU A 182 25.05 9.20 0.97
N SER A 183 24.88 8.06 1.61
CA SER A 183 24.77 7.97 3.07
C SER A 183 25.31 6.63 3.60
N ASP A 184 25.87 6.68 4.81
CA ASP A 184 26.01 5.48 5.65
C ASP A 184 24.60 5.08 6.11
N GLY A 185 23.89 4.34 5.28
CA GLY A 185 22.55 3.82 5.64
C GLY A 185 22.62 2.92 6.88
N PRO A 186 21.50 2.77 7.58
CA PRO A 186 21.46 1.85 8.72
C PRO A 186 21.81 0.43 8.25
N SER A 187 22.61 -0.25 9.05
CA SER A 187 22.93 -1.66 8.82
C SER A 187 21.64 -2.50 8.81
N GLU A 188 21.68 -3.67 8.17
CA GLU A 188 20.55 -4.61 8.13
C GLU A 188 20.01 -4.94 9.55
N SER A 189 20.88 -4.94 10.56
CA SER A 189 20.53 -5.09 11.97
C SER A 189 19.78 -3.87 12.55
N GLU A 190 20.07 -2.67 12.11
CA GLU A 190 19.37 -1.44 12.52
C GLU A 190 18.01 -1.32 11.85
N ASN A 191 17.87 -1.80 10.61
CA ASN A 191 16.57 -1.90 9.92
C ASN A 191 15.64 -2.90 10.64
N LEU A 192 16.17 -4.06 11.06
CA LEU A 192 15.41 -5.05 11.82
C LEU A 192 15.03 -4.53 13.22
N ALA A 193 15.92 -3.79 13.88
CA ALA A 193 15.64 -3.14 15.15
C ALA A 193 14.57 -2.04 15.01
N ALA A 194 14.64 -1.23 13.95
CA ALA A 194 13.64 -0.20 13.66
C ALA A 194 12.25 -0.79 13.35
N LEU A 195 12.18 -1.91 12.63
CA LEU A 195 10.93 -2.66 12.40
C LEU A 195 10.32 -3.18 13.71
N ASN A 196 11.16 -3.72 14.62
CA ASN A 196 10.73 -4.19 15.93
C ASN A 196 10.31 -3.04 16.87
N GLU A 197 10.98 -1.89 16.78
CA GLU A 197 10.63 -0.69 17.55
C GLU A 197 9.35 -0.05 17.04
N GLN A 198 9.10 -0.08 15.73
CA GLN A 198 7.82 0.33 15.12
C GLN A 198 6.67 -0.54 15.60
N ALA A 199 6.86 -1.86 15.63
CA ALA A 199 5.88 -2.79 16.16
C ALA A 199 5.56 -2.50 17.64
N ALA A 200 6.57 -2.16 18.46
CA ALA A 200 6.40 -1.82 19.86
C ALA A 200 5.74 -0.43 20.06
N ALA A 201 6.05 0.56 19.21
CA ALA A 201 5.47 1.89 19.28
C ALA A 201 3.99 1.91 18.85
N GLU A 202 3.61 1.08 17.88
CA GLU A 202 2.21 0.90 17.46
C GLU A 202 1.38 0.21 18.55
N MET A 203 2.00 -0.64 19.40
CA MET A 203 1.33 -1.23 20.59
C MET A 203 1.06 -0.20 21.70
N ASN A 204 1.82 0.88 21.75
CA ASN A 204 1.76 1.86 22.86
C ASN A 204 0.98 3.14 22.50
N THR A 205 0.35 3.22 21.33
CA THR A 205 -0.64 4.26 21.04
C THR A 205 -1.91 3.93 21.82
N PRO A 206 -2.37 4.81 22.72
CA PRO A 206 -3.64 4.59 23.41
C PRO A 206 -4.74 4.50 22.33
N GLY A 207 -5.41 3.36 22.32
CA GLY A 207 -6.56 3.13 21.46
C GLY A 207 -7.53 4.27 21.64
N PHE A 208 -8.05 4.77 20.54
CA PHE A 208 -9.23 5.62 20.55
C PHE A 208 -10.34 4.74 21.15
N ASP A 209 -10.74 5.05 22.38
CA ASP A 209 -11.84 4.38 23.07
C ASP A 209 -13.13 4.64 22.29
N ASP A 210 -13.49 3.74 21.39
CA ASP A 210 -14.85 3.58 20.89
C ASP A 210 -15.65 2.74 21.91
N ASP A 211 -15.91 3.34 23.05
CA ASP A 211 -16.81 2.78 24.04
C ASP A 211 -18.23 3.33 23.83
N GLU A 212 -18.85 2.96 22.71
CA GLU A 212 -20.32 3.00 22.53
C GLU A 212 -20.75 2.09 21.38
N ASN A 213 -20.82 0.79 21.58
CA ASN A 213 -21.91 -0.09 21.12
C ASN A 213 -21.70 -1.57 21.47
N LYS A 214 -21.66 -1.91 22.74
CA LYS A 214 -21.90 -3.29 23.17
C LYS A 214 -23.40 -3.54 23.33
N LYS A 215 -24.08 -3.86 22.23
CA LYS A 215 -25.28 -4.71 22.29
C LYS A 215 -24.90 -6.09 21.77
N GLY A 216 -24.87 -7.05 22.70
CA GLY A 216 -24.50 -8.43 22.45
C GLY A 216 -25.39 -9.07 21.39
N LEU A 217 -24.74 -9.69 20.41
CA LEU A 217 -25.31 -10.76 19.61
C LEU A 217 -25.08 -12.05 20.39
N THR A 218 -26.18 -12.75 20.67
CA THR A 218 -26.17 -14.08 21.30
C THR A 218 -25.88 -15.14 20.24
N ASP A 219 -25.28 -16.25 20.67
CA ASP A 219 -24.81 -17.39 19.85
C ASP A 219 -25.87 -18.12 19.01
N ASP A 220 -27.11 -17.63 18.93
CA ASP A 220 -28.23 -18.30 18.26
C ASP A 220 -28.57 -17.76 16.85
N ASP A 221 -27.79 -16.80 16.31
CA ASP A 221 -28.11 -16.14 15.03
C ASP A 221 -27.16 -16.51 13.86
N ILE A 222 -26.54 -17.69 13.88
CA ILE A 222 -25.74 -18.17 12.73
C ILE A 222 -26.46 -19.34 12.05
N PRO A 223 -27.15 -19.14 10.92
CA PRO A 223 -27.50 -20.25 10.04
C PRO A 223 -26.30 -20.58 9.14
N PHE A 224 -25.73 -21.78 9.35
CA PHE A 224 -24.84 -22.62 8.53
C PHE A 224 -23.98 -22.01 7.44
#